data_ebf24675bf2e6caae0231956e261ac75
#
_entry.id   ebf24675bf2e6caae0231956e261ac75
#
_cell.length_a   1.000
_cell.length_b   1.000
_cell.length_c   1.000
_cell.angle_alpha   90.00
_cell.angle_beta   90.00
_cell.angle_gamma   90.00
#
_symmetry.space_group_name_H-M   'P 1'
#
loop_
_entity.id
_entity.type
_entity.pdbx_description
1 polymer ?
#
loop_
_entity_poly.entity_id
_entity_poly.type
_entity_poly.pdbx_seq_one_letter_code
_entity_poly.pdbx_strand_id
1 'polypeptide(L)'
;MNETTRELIIIGGGPAGYTAALYAARANLDPLVIEGFQWGGQLMITSDVENYPGYPEGVLGPEMMKDFRRQAERFGAEFISDDVTRVDFSERPFRVYVGDDEYRAEAVIVATGANARQLGLESERTLQGRGVSYCAVCDAAFFREKDLVVVGGGDSAMEEATFLTKFADKVTIVHRRDEFRASQIMLDRARANDKIEWITNAVVDEVLGDNMVTGVQIRGVNTDELSELPADGLFVAIGHDPNTQLFVGQLDMDEQGYLLVHDGTATNVEGVFAAGDVVDHTYRQAITAAGMGSMAALDAERWLTAREGHPYDALTAPRDPAPA
;
A
#
# COMPACT_ATOMS: atom_id res chain seq x y z
N MET A 1 32.58 7.53 -1.67
CA MET A 1 32.13 6.13 -1.83
C MET A 1 32.21 5.49 -0.45
N ASN A 2 31.08 5.12 0.11
CA ASN A 2 31.06 4.41 1.40
C ASN A 2 31.39 2.93 1.07
N GLU A 3 32.64 2.49 1.34
CA GLU A 3 33.11 1.14 0.97
C GLU A 3 32.54 0.03 1.87
N THR A 4 31.72 0.38 2.85
CA THR A 4 31.18 -0.58 3.82
C THR A 4 29.96 -1.27 3.23
N THR A 5 30.05 -2.59 3.03
CA THR A 5 28.89 -3.41 2.69
C THR A 5 28.01 -3.57 3.93
N ARG A 6 26.73 -3.27 3.81
CA ARG A 6 25.71 -3.49 4.85
C ARG A 6 25.23 -4.94 4.83
N GLU A 7 24.81 -5.47 5.95
CA GLU A 7 24.13 -6.76 5.96
C GLU A 7 22.78 -6.65 5.30
N LEU A 8 22.04 -5.55 5.57
CA LEU A 8 20.68 -5.34 5.07
C LEU A 8 20.44 -3.89 4.65
N ILE A 9 19.87 -3.70 3.46
CA ILE A 9 19.24 -2.45 3.03
C ILE A 9 17.73 -2.68 2.88
N ILE A 10 16.95 -1.71 3.39
CA ILE A 10 15.48 -1.69 3.25
C ILE A 10 15.11 -0.50 2.37
N ILE A 11 14.37 -0.74 1.29
CA ILE A 11 13.93 0.29 0.35
C ILE A 11 12.45 0.58 0.60
N GLY A 12 12.16 1.76 1.17
CA GLY A 12 10.81 2.22 1.47
C GLY A 12 10.57 2.48 2.96
N GLY A 13 9.89 3.59 3.26
CA GLY A 13 9.64 4.13 4.60
C GLY A 13 8.18 4.02 5.05
N GLY A 14 7.40 3.08 4.51
CA GLY A 14 6.03 2.80 4.96
C GLY A 14 5.97 1.85 6.16
N PRO A 15 4.75 1.41 6.57
CA PRO A 15 4.58 0.47 7.69
C PRO A 15 5.38 -0.82 7.53
N ALA A 16 5.49 -1.35 6.33
CA ALA A 16 6.30 -2.54 6.04
C ALA A 16 7.80 -2.28 6.27
N GLY A 17 8.33 -1.20 5.69
CA GLY A 17 9.75 -0.86 5.79
C GLY A 17 10.19 -0.55 7.22
N TYR A 18 9.44 0.26 7.96
CA TYR A 18 9.78 0.58 9.34
C TYR A 18 9.63 -0.62 10.29
N THR A 19 8.64 -1.49 10.04
CA THR A 19 8.53 -2.72 10.82
C THR A 19 9.68 -3.69 10.51
N ALA A 20 10.05 -3.82 9.23
CA ALA A 20 11.22 -4.61 8.85
C ALA A 20 12.49 -4.06 9.51
N ALA A 21 12.69 -2.73 9.49
CA ALA A 21 13.83 -2.07 10.15
C ALA A 21 13.87 -2.34 11.65
N LEU A 22 12.73 -2.25 12.34
CA LEU A 22 12.61 -2.55 13.76
C LEU A 22 13.06 -3.98 14.08
N TYR A 23 12.53 -4.96 13.33
CA TYR A 23 12.84 -6.37 13.57
C TYR A 23 14.28 -6.70 13.24
N ALA A 24 14.80 -6.20 12.12
CA ALA A 24 16.20 -6.37 11.71
C ALA A 24 17.17 -5.75 12.72
N ALA A 25 16.94 -4.51 13.16
CA ALA A 25 17.77 -3.85 14.15
C ALA A 25 17.76 -4.61 15.51
N ARG A 26 16.62 -5.15 15.91
CA ARG A 26 16.53 -6.00 17.11
C ARG A 26 17.23 -7.36 16.98
N ALA A 27 17.43 -7.82 15.75
CA ALA A 27 18.25 -9.00 15.43
C ALA A 27 19.75 -8.69 15.27
N ASN A 28 20.16 -7.45 15.55
CA ASN A 28 21.52 -6.90 15.38
C ASN A 28 22.01 -6.91 13.91
N LEU A 29 21.11 -6.91 12.96
CA LEU A 29 21.44 -6.61 11.57
C LEU A 29 21.40 -5.08 11.42
N ASP A 30 22.48 -4.39 11.30
CA ASP A 30 22.56 -2.93 11.18
C ASP A 30 21.83 -2.40 9.93
N PRO A 31 20.48 -2.35 9.93
CA PRO A 31 19.71 -2.05 8.72
C PRO A 31 19.86 -0.59 8.33
N LEU A 32 20.13 -0.36 7.05
CA LEU A 32 20.00 0.95 6.42
C LEU A 32 18.68 1.04 5.71
N VAL A 33 17.82 1.97 6.11
CA VAL A 33 16.53 2.25 5.47
C VAL A 33 16.68 3.43 4.52
N ILE A 34 16.44 3.23 3.24
CA ILE A 34 16.31 4.32 2.27
C ILE A 34 14.83 4.58 2.10
N GLU A 35 14.33 5.58 2.85
CA GLU A 35 12.89 5.77 3.10
C GLU A 35 12.19 6.64 2.05
N GLY A 36 12.95 7.29 1.16
CA GLY A 36 12.44 8.22 0.17
C GLY A 36 12.15 9.61 0.73
N PHE A 37 11.99 10.60 -0.15
CA PHE A 37 11.55 11.95 0.25
C PHE A 37 10.15 11.95 0.87
N GLN A 38 9.26 11.10 0.37
CA GLN A 38 7.91 10.93 0.90
C GLN A 38 7.86 9.77 1.91
N TRP A 39 8.71 9.85 2.95
CA TRP A 39 8.75 8.84 4.01
C TRP A 39 7.38 8.71 4.71
N GLY A 40 7.11 7.56 5.32
CA GLY A 40 5.84 7.25 5.98
C GLY A 40 4.75 6.73 5.03
N GLY A 41 4.92 6.87 3.71
CA GLY A 41 4.02 6.33 2.69
C GLY A 41 2.61 6.93 2.77
N GLN A 42 1.58 6.14 2.41
CA GLN A 42 0.18 6.59 2.33
C GLN A 42 -0.39 7.12 3.66
N LEU A 43 0.16 6.71 4.78
CA LEU A 43 -0.28 7.19 6.10
C LEU A 43 0.09 8.65 6.36
N MET A 44 1.07 9.21 5.65
CA MET A 44 1.41 10.64 5.78
C MET A 44 0.33 11.58 5.25
N ILE A 45 -0.54 11.08 4.39
CA ILE A 45 -1.66 11.80 3.79
C ILE A 45 -3.02 11.31 4.31
N THR A 46 -3.01 10.43 5.32
CA THR A 46 -4.19 9.92 6.03
C THR A 46 -4.40 10.72 7.31
N SER A 47 -5.64 11.15 7.60
CA SER A 47 -5.98 11.85 8.83
C SER A 47 -5.96 10.89 10.02
N ASP A 48 -7.11 10.38 10.40
CA ASP A 48 -7.25 9.49 11.55
C ASP A 48 -7.12 8.02 11.16
N VAL A 49 -6.30 7.28 11.87
CA VAL A 49 -6.14 5.83 11.77
C VAL A 49 -6.75 5.18 13.00
N GLU A 50 -7.93 4.59 12.83
CA GLU A 50 -8.68 3.94 13.91
C GLU A 50 -8.60 2.42 13.89
N ASN A 51 -8.07 1.85 12.79
CA ASN A 51 -8.05 0.41 12.54
C ASN A 51 -6.67 -0.24 12.77
N TYR A 52 -5.72 0.47 13.41
CA TYR A 52 -4.44 -0.12 13.78
C TYR A 52 -4.43 -0.45 15.29
N PRO A 53 -4.33 -1.74 15.68
CA PRO A 53 -4.34 -2.14 17.08
C PRO A 53 -3.19 -1.52 17.87
N GLY A 54 -3.49 -1.01 19.06
CA GLY A 54 -2.54 -0.32 19.94
C GLY A 54 -2.86 1.17 20.13
N TYR A 55 -3.76 1.71 19.32
CA TYR A 55 -4.24 3.09 19.42
C TYR A 55 -5.75 3.11 19.68
N PRO A 56 -6.21 2.95 20.92
CA PRO A 56 -7.63 2.79 21.25
C PRO A 56 -8.47 4.04 20.97
N GLU A 57 -7.84 5.22 20.94
CA GLU A 57 -8.48 6.51 20.63
C GLU A 57 -8.20 6.97 19.19
N GLY A 58 -7.65 6.07 18.34
CA GLY A 58 -7.12 6.45 17.03
C GLY A 58 -5.79 7.19 17.12
N VAL A 59 -5.19 7.46 16.00
CA VAL A 59 -3.95 8.22 15.88
C VAL A 59 -3.88 8.89 14.51
N LEU A 60 -3.30 10.07 14.42
CA LEU A 60 -3.01 10.67 13.11
C LEU A 60 -1.96 9.83 12.36
N GLY A 61 -2.21 9.56 11.08
CA GLY A 61 -1.30 8.75 10.26
C GLY A 61 0.15 9.24 10.32
N PRO A 62 0.44 10.55 10.17
CA PRO A 62 1.79 11.09 10.31
C PRO A 62 2.43 10.88 11.70
N GLU A 63 1.66 10.90 12.77
CA GLU A 63 2.17 10.64 14.12
C GLU A 63 2.52 9.18 14.31
N MET A 64 1.66 8.28 13.85
CA MET A 64 1.92 6.85 13.86
C MET A 64 3.20 6.50 13.11
N MET A 65 3.42 7.09 11.93
CA MET A 65 4.63 6.81 11.14
C MET A 65 5.89 7.36 11.78
N LYS A 66 5.82 8.51 12.46
CA LYS A 66 6.94 9.03 13.29
C LYS A 66 7.27 8.08 14.44
N ASP A 67 6.26 7.49 15.07
CA ASP A 67 6.45 6.53 16.16
C ASP A 67 7.12 5.25 15.65
N PHE A 68 6.70 4.71 14.50
CA PHE A 68 7.32 3.53 13.88
C PHE A 68 8.79 3.78 13.57
N ARG A 69 9.08 4.90 12.89
CA ARG A 69 10.45 5.30 12.56
C ARG A 69 11.31 5.44 13.80
N ARG A 70 10.85 6.19 14.80
CA ARG A 70 11.55 6.42 16.06
C ARG A 70 11.76 5.14 16.84
N GLN A 71 10.83 4.18 16.76
CA GLN A 71 10.98 2.88 17.40
C GLN A 71 12.11 2.06 16.75
N ALA A 72 12.22 2.04 15.42
CA ALA A 72 13.30 1.37 14.72
C ALA A 72 14.66 2.05 14.97
N GLU A 73 14.69 3.40 14.92
CA GLU A 73 15.90 4.22 15.21
C GLU A 73 16.46 3.96 16.62
N ARG A 74 15.57 3.78 17.62
CA ARG A 74 15.97 3.45 19.00
C ARG A 74 16.79 2.15 19.09
N PHE A 75 16.61 1.22 18.17
CA PHE A 75 17.34 -0.04 18.13
C PHE A 75 18.54 -0.03 17.16
N GLY A 76 18.84 1.10 16.54
CA GLY A 76 20.03 1.28 15.72
C GLY A 76 19.79 1.26 14.20
N ALA A 77 18.54 1.22 13.73
CA ALA A 77 18.29 1.41 12.30
C ALA A 77 18.73 2.80 11.85
N GLU A 78 19.46 2.87 10.74
CA GLU A 78 19.88 4.11 10.10
C GLU A 78 18.94 4.48 8.96
N PHE A 79 18.76 5.79 8.68
CA PHE A 79 17.81 6.29 7.71
C PHE A 79 18.42 7.27 6.73
N ILE A 80 18.05 7.14 5.45
CA ILE A 80 18.31 8.11 4.38
C ILE A 80 16.97 8.56 3.83
N SER A 81 16.64 9.85 4.01
CA SER A 81 15.40 10.46 3.53
C SER A 81 15.59 10.98 2.11
N ASP A 82 15.95 10.11 1.18
CA ASP A 82 16.12 10.40 -0.24
C ASP A 82 15.67 9.21 -1.08
N ASP A 83 15.41 9.42 -2.37
CA ASP A 83 14.84 8.40 -3.24
C ASP A 83 15.93 7.49 -3.82
N VAL A 84 15.67 6.17 -3.81
CA VAL A 84 16.45 5.23 -4.61
C VAL A 84 16.22 5.52 -6.09
N THR A 85 17.30 5.74 -6.82
CA THR A 85 17.25 6.06 -8.25
C THR A 85 17.49 4.86 -9.15
N ARG A 86 18.20 3.85 -8.64
CA ARG A 86 18.54 2.62 -9.38
C ARG A 86 18.93 1.51 -8.43
N VAL A 87 18.74 0.26 -8.83
CA VAL A 87 19.24 -0.93 -8.15
C VAL A 87 19.97 -1.83 -9.14
N ASP A 88 20.86 -2.70 -8.62
CA ASP A 88 21.51 -3.75 -9.38
C ASP A 88 21.59 -5.00 -8.49
N PHE A 89 20.77 -5.99 -8.82
CA PHE A 89 20.66 -7.26 -8.10
C PHE A 89 21.31 -8.43 -8.86
N SER A 90 22.11 -8.14 -9.90
CA SER A 90 22.72 -9.17 -10.75
C SER A 90 23.82 -9.96 -10.02
N GLU A 91 24.51 -9.35 -9.07
CA GLU A 91 25.56 -9.98 -8.26
C GLU A 91 25.64 -9.38 -6.87
N ARG A 92 26.19 -10.13 -5.90
CA ARG A 92 26.40 -9.67 -4.52
C ARG A 92 27.83 -9.17 -4.30
N PRO A 93 28.01 -8.19 -3.41
CA PRO A 93 26.94 -7.47 -2.70
C PRO A 93 26.07 -6.67 -3.65
N PHE A 94 24.75 -6.67 -3.40
CA PHE A 94 23.79 -5.90 -4.17
C PHE A 94 24.07 -4.42 -4.10
N ARG A 95 23.74 -3.68 -5.16
CA ARG A 95 23.96 -2.24 -5.24
C ARG A 95 22.66 -1.48 -5.28
N VAL A 96 22.53 -0.49 -4.42
CA VAL A 96 21.41 0.44 -4.33
C VAL A 96 21.96 1.85 -4.48
N TYR A 97 21.35 2.65 -5.35
CA TYR A 97 21.85 3.99 -5.67
C TYR A 97 20.86 5.06 -5.22
N VAL A 98 21.39 6.11 -4.62
CA VAL A 98 20.69 7.34 -4.25
C VAL A 98 21.41 8.48 -4.97
N GLY A 99 20.84 8.99 -6.05
CA GLY A 99 21.56 9.88 -6.96
C GLY A 99 22.86 9.23 -7.48
N ASP A 100 24.01 9.84 -7.18
CA ASP A 100 25.33 9.35 -7.55
C ASP A 100 25.97 8.47 -6.48
N ASP A 101 25.39 8.38 -5.28
CA ASP A 101 25.89 7.58 -4.17
C ASP A 101 25.52 6.11 -4.31
N GLU A 102 26.51 5.22 -4.17
CA GLU A 102 26.35 3.76 -4.20
C GLU A 102 26.39 3.19 -2.77
N TYR A 103 25.37 2.39 -2.43
CA TYR A 103 25.26 1.61 -1.22
C TYR A 103 25.26 0.13 -1.56
N ARG A 104 25.93 -0.68 -0.75
CA ARG A 104 26.07 -2.13 -0.97
C ARG A 104 25.47 -2.91 0.18
N ALA A 105 24.79 -4.04 -0.15
CA ALA A 105 24.19 -4.92 0.85
C ALA A 105 24.29 -6.39 0.46
N GLU A 106 24.39 -7.26 1.46
CA GLU A 106 24.26 -8.71 1.29
C GLU A 106 22.81 -9.14 1.04
N ALA A 107 21.86 -8.46 1.71
CA ALA A 107 20.43 -8.68 1.55
C ALA A 107 19.69 -7.34 1.33
N VAL A 108 18.53 -7.41 0.63
CA VAL A 108 17.67 -6.25 0.40
C VAL A 108 16.21 -6.62 0.69
N ILE A 109 15.49 -5.73 1.37
CA ILE A 109 14.02 -5.81 1.50
C ILE A 109 13.40 -4.67 0.69
N VAL A 110 12.52 -5.01 -0.26
CA VAL A 110 11.73 -4.06 -1.04
C VAL A 110 10.39 -3.84 -0.33
N ALA A 111 10.15 -2.60 0.12
CA ALA A 111 8.95 -2.20 0.86
C ALA A 111 8.39 -0.86 0.33
N THR A 112 8.43 -0.67 -1.00
CA THR A 112 8.12 0.59 -1.68
C THR A 112 6.63 0.88 -1.79
N GLY A 113 5.76 -0.08 -1.45
CA GLY A 113 4.32 0.10 -1.39
C GLY A 113 3.65 0.24 -2.76
N ALA A 114 2.43 0.79 -2.76
CA ALA A 114 1.63 1.08 -3.94
C ALA A 114 0.89 2.41 -3.76
N ASN A 115 0.58 3.08 -4.86
CA ASN A 115 -0.18 4.32 -4.86
C ASN A 115 -1.59 4.09 -5.40
N ALA A 116 -2.60 4.64 -4.75
CA ALA A 116 -3.94 4.70 -5.31
C ALA A 116 -3.94 5.56 -6.56
N ARG A 117 -4.61 5.10 -7.62
CA ARG A 117 -4.85 5.88 -8.82
C ARG A 117 -5.80 7.01 -8.52
N GLN A 118 -5.43 8.20 -8.96
CA GLN A 118 -6.21 9.42 -8.80
C GLN A 118 -6.97 9.75 -10.08
N LEU A 119 -8.05 10.51 -9.96
CA LEU A 119 -8.75 11.10 -11.11
C LEU A 119 -7.90 12.19 -11.78
N GLY A 120 -6.97 12.78 -11.02
CA GLY A 120 -6.06 13.82 -11.48
C GLY A 120 -6.65 15.23 -11.38
N LEU A 121 -7.71 15.40 -10.60
CA LEU A 121 -8.38 16.69 -10.40
C LEU A 121 -7.71 17.47 -9.26
N GLU A 122 -7.62 18.79 -9.41
CA GLU A 122 -7.11 19.65 -8.33
C GLU A 122 -8.03 19.64 -7.12
N SER A 123 -9.35 19.64 -7.35
CA SER A 123 -10.37 19.54 -6.30
C SER A 123 -10.30 18.21 -5.54
N GLU A 124 -10.01 17.09 -6.21
CA GLU A 124 -9.76 15.79 -5.58
C GLU A 124 -8.62 15.90 -4.56
N ARG A 125 -7.48 16.47 -4.97
CA ARG A 125 -6.31 16.64 -4.11
C ARG A 125 -6.56 17.56 -2.93
N THR A 126 -7.29 18.65 -3.17
CA THR A 126 -7.63 19.64 -2.13
C THR A 126 -8.52 19.05 -1.04
N LEU A 127 -9.46 18.17 -1.42
CA LEU A 127 -10.43 17.57 -0.53
C LEU A 127 -10.05 16.15 -0.06
N GLN A 128 -8.85 15.69 -0.36
CA GLN A 128 -8.32 14.43 0.15
C GLN A 128 -8.28 14.44 1.70
N GLY A 129 -8.85 13.40 2.34
CA GLY A 129 -9.04 13.33 3.78
C GLY A 129 -10.12 14.28 4.32
N ARG A 130 -10.81 15.01 3.42
CA ARG A 130 -11.92 15.91 3.74
C ARG A 130 -13.20 15.52 2.99
N GLY A 131 -13.40 14.21 2.83
CA GLY A 131 -14.51 13.62 2.11
C GLY A 131 -14.09 12.90 0.83
N VAL A 132 -12.87 13.08 0.33
CA VAL A 132 -12.28 12.23 -0.72
C VAL A 132 -11.43 11.14 -0.07
N SER A 133 -11.70 9.88 -0.42
CA SER A 133 -11.02 8.70 0.09
C SER A 133 -10.66 7.72 -1.05
N TYR A 134 -9.66 6.88 -0.79
CA TYR A 134 -9.21 5.79 -1.68
C TYR A 134 -9.33 4.41 -1.00
N CYS A 135 -9.96 4.34 0.19
CA CYS A 135 -10.06 3.11 0.97
C CYS A 135 -11.38 3.06 1.76
N ALA A 136 -12.35 2.31 1.28
CA ALA A 136 -13.62 2.17 1.97
C ALA A 136 -13.46 1.51 3.35
N VAL A 137 -12.60 0.48 3.47
CA VAL A 137 -12.37 -0.22 4.74
C VAL A 137 -11.75 0.71 5.79
N CYS A 138 -10.97 1.71 5.36
CA CYS A 138 -10.33 2.68 6.25
C CYS A 138 -11.35 3.71 6.77
N ASP A 139 -12.16 4.27 5.88
CA ASP A 139 -12.85 5.53 6.12
C ASP A 139 -14.38 5.41 6.25
N ALA A 140 -14.98 4.26 5.93
CA ALA A 140 -16.44 4.10 5.91
C ALA A 140 -17.11 4.47 7.23
N ALA A 141 -16.45 4.26 8.36
CA ALA A 141 -17.00 4.56 9.68
C ALA A 141 -17.30 6.06 9.88
N PHE A 142 -16.58 6.96 9.19
CA PHE A 142 -16.76 8.40 9.24
C PHE A 142 -18.00 8.88 8.43
N PHE A 143 -18.54 8.01 7.57
CA PHE A 143 -19.62 8.34 6.64
C PHE A 143 -20.94 7.64 6.95
N ARG A 144 -21.25 7.52 8.26
CA ARG A 144 -22.55 6.96 8.70
C ARG A 144 -23.71 7.87 8.31
N GLU A 145 -24.77 7.25 7.75
CA GLU A 145 -26.00 7.96 7.37
C GLU A 145 -25.74 9.09 6.35
N LYS A 146 -24.78 8.83 5.41
CA LYS A 146 -24.33 9.78 4.40
C LYS A 146 -24.59 9.23 2.99
N ASP A 147 -24.72 10.15 2.04
CA ASP A 147 -24.78 9.84 0.62
C ASP A 147 -23.36 9.86 0.02
N LEU A 148 -22.96 8.77 -0.62
CA LEU A 148 -21.60 8.58 -1.11
C LEU A 148 -21.56 8.33 -2.60
N VAL A 149 -20.45 8.75 -3.22
CA VAL A 149 -20.12 8.43 -4.60
C VAL A 149 -18.90 7.50 -4.63
N VAL A 150 -18.97 6.43 -5.43
CA VAL A 150 -17.84 5.55 -5.73
C VAL A 150 -17.52 5.66 -7.21
N VAL A 151 -16.27 6.00 -7.54
CA VAL A 151 -15.81 6.03 -8.94
C VAL A 151 -15.05 4.77 -9.25
N GLY A 152 -15.52 4.01 -10.24
CA GLY A 152 -14.84 2.80 -10.67
C GLY A 152 -15.74 1.84 -11.43
N GLY A 153 -15.18 0.70 -11.85
CA GLY A 153 -15.95 -0.29 -12.63
C GLY A 153 -15.29 -1.67 -12.65
N GLY A 154 -14.34 -1.92 -11.78
CA GLY A 154 -13.72 -3.22 -11.50
C GLY A 154 -14.25 -3.83 -10.20
N ASP A 155 -13.73 -5.01 -9.84
CA ASP A 155 -14.09 -5.73 -8.62
C ASP A 155 -13.92 -4.88 -7.36
N SER A 156 -12.82 -4.12 -7.26
CA SER A 156 -12.58 -3.21 -6.13
C SER A 156 -13.70 -2.19 -5.95
N ALA A 157 -14.20 -1.58 -7.04
CA ALA A 157 -15.29 -0.61 -6.96
C ALA A 157 -16.61 -1.25 -6.47
N MET A 158 -16.88 -2.48 -6.90
CA MET A 158 -18.07 -3.23 -6.46
C MET A 158 -17.95 -3.63 -4.98
N GLU A 159 -16.77 -4.06 -4.57
CA GLU A 159 -16.49 -4.44 -3.19
C GLU A 159 -16.59 -3.22 -2.26
N GLU A 160 -15.93 -2.13 -2.60
CA GLU A 160 -15.97 -0.89 -1.82
C GLU A 160 -17.38 -0.31 -1.73
N ALA A 161 -18.09 -0.21 -2.86
CA ALA A 161 -19.47 0.27 -2.85
C ALA A 161 -20.36 -0.61 -1.97
N THR A 162 -20.27 -1.94 -2.09
CA THR A 162 -21.02 -2.87 -1.25
C THR A 162 -20.64 -2.74 0.23
N PHE A 163 -19.37 -2.55 0.55
CA PHE A 163 -18.91 -2.35 1.92
C PHE A 163 -19.47 -1.06 2.52
N LEU A 164 -19.43 0.04 1.78
CA LEU A 164 -19.92 1.36 2.19
C LEU A 164 -21.42 1.35 2.54
N THR A 165 -22.24 0.51 1.87
CA THR A 165 -23.67 0.42 2.19
C THR A 165 -23.98 -0.07 3.61
N LYS A 166 -22.99 -0.62 4.34
CA LYS A 166 -23.13 -0.98 5.76
C LYS A 166 -23.22 0.25 6.66
N PHE A 167 -22.75 1.40 6.18
CA PHE A 167 -22.64 2.64 6.94
C PHE A 167 -23.50 3.75 6.30
N ALA A 168 -23.40 3.91 5.00
CA ALA A 168 -24.05 4.96 4.23
C ALA A 168 -25.56 4.71 4.06
N ASP A 169 -26.31 5.78 3.83
CA ASP A 169 -27.71 5.70 3.41
C ASP A 169 -27.82 5.33 1.93
N LYS A 170 -26.97 5.89 1.11
CA LYS A 170 -26.93 5.64 -0.32
C LYS A 170 -25.49 5.65 -0.85
N VAL A 171 -25.22 4.82 -1.85
CA VAL A 171 -23.95 4.77 -2.59
C VAL A 171 -24.25 4.85 -4.09
N THR A 172 -23.72 5.86 -4.77
CA THR A 172 -23.86 5.99 -6.22
C THR A 172 -22.56 5.63 -6.91
N ILE A 173 -22.58 4.57 -7.73
CA ILE A 173 -21.42 4.19 -8.54
C ILE A 173 -21.42 5.01 -9.82
N VAL A 174 -20.35 5.77 -10.05
CA VAL A 174 -20.09 6.51 -11.28
C VAL A 174 -19.07 5.77 -12.12
N HIS A 175 -19.45 5.38 -13.34
CA HIS A 175 -18.57 4.66 -14.25
C HIS A 175 -18.57 5.27 -15.66
N ARG A 176 -17.36 5.38 -16.25
CA ARG A 176 -17.13 6.02 -17.56
C ARG A 176 -17.68 5.25 -18.78
N ARG A 177 -18.11 4.01 -18.61
CA ARG A 177 -18.63 3.13 -19.67
C ARG A 177 -19.96 2.55 -19.24
N ASP A 178 -20.65 1.91 -20.15
CA ASP A 178 -21.84 1.09 -19.89
C ASP A 178 -21.49 -0.34 -19.45
N GLU A 179 -20.32 -0.85 -19.87
CA GLU A 179 -19.81 -2.17 -19.50
C GLU A 179 -18.80 -2.07 -18.35
N PHE A 180 -18.99 -2.92 -17.34
CA PHE A 180 -18.13 -3.04 -16.19
C PHE A 180 -17.08 -4.13 -16.41
N ARG A 181 -15.87 -3.94 -15.86
CA ARG A 181 -14.81 -4.95 -15.87
C ARG A 181 -14.88 -5.89 -14.67
N ALA A 182 -15.73 -5.59 -13.72
CA ALA A 182 -15.94 -6.43 -12.55
C ALA A 182 -16.45 -7.82 -12.94
N SER A 183 -16.10 -8.83 -12.15
CA SER A 183 -16.62 -10.17 -12.29
C SER A 183 -18.13 -10.18 -12.12
N GLN A 184 -18.82 -11.10 -12.83
CA GLN A 184 -20.28 -11.17 -12.81
C GLN A 184 -20.82 -11.33 -11.40
N ILE A 185 -20.16 -12.12 -10.55
CA ILE A 185 -20.57 -12.35 -9.16
C ILE A 185 -20.53 -11.06 -8.32
N MET A 186 -19.54 -10.20 -8.55
CA MET A 186 -19.42 -8.92 -7.83
C MET A 186 -20.47 -7.92 -8.33
N LEU A 187 -20.70 -7.88 -9.64
CA LEU A 187 -21.77 -7.06 -10.24
C LEU A 187 -23.15 -7.46 -9.73
N ASP A 188 -23.46 -8.77 -9.73
CA ASP A 188 -24.76 -9.25 -9.27
C ASP A 188 -25.01 -8.93 -7.80
N ARG A 189 -23.95 -9.04 -6.95
CA ARG A 189 -24.00 -8.66 -5.53
C ARG A 189 -24.27 -7.16 -5.37
N ALA A 190 -23.57 -6.31 -6.11
CA ALA A 190 -23.77 -4.88 -6.04
C ALA A 190 -25.14 -4.46 -6.58
N ARG A 191 -25.62 -5.08 -7.68
CA ARG A 191 -26.96 -4.82 -8.26
C ARG A 191 -28.11 -5.27 -7.37
N ALA A 192 -27.89 -6.31 -6.54
CA ALA A 192 -28.89 -6.79 -5.59
C ALA A 192 -29.02 -5.91 -4.33
N ASN A 193 -28.20 -4.88 -4.19
CA ASN A 193 -28.20 -4.00 -3.03
C ASN A 193 -29.00 -2.74 -3.32
N ASP A 194 -30.13 -2.58 -2.64
CA ASP A 194 -31.10 -1.48 -2.84
C ASP A 194 -30.53 -0.09 -2.50
N LYS A 195 -29.40 -0.01 -1.79
CA LYS A 195 -28.70 1.24 -1.48
C LYS A 195 -27.74 1.69 -2.59
N ILE A 196 -27.51 0.86 -3.61
CA ILE A 196 -26.58 1.19 -4.70
C ILE A 196 -27.32 1.72 -5.92
N GLU A 197 -27.02 2.96 -6.28
CA GLU A 197 -27.45 3.60 -7.52
C GLU A 197 -26.31 3.58 -8.56
N TRP A 198 -26.68 3.72 -9.85
CA TRP A 198 -25.75 3.56 -10.95
C TRP A 198 -25.82 4.73 -11.92
N ILE A 199 -24.69 5.36 -12.18
CA ILE A 199 -24.53 6.35 -13.24
C ILE A 199 -23.41 5.85 -14.16
N THR A 200 -23.77 5.44 -15.35
CA THR A 200 -22.84 4.97 -16.39
C THR A 200 -22.62 6.03 -17.46
N ASN A 201 -21.58 5.83 -18.29
CA ASN A 201 -21.19 6.78 -19.32
C ASN A 201 -20.94 8.20 -18.77
N ALA A 202 -20.42 8.29 -17.55
CA ALA A 202 -20.10 9.55 -16.88
C ALA A 202 -18.73 9.49 -16.19
N VAL A 203 -18.11 10.64 -16.09
CA VAL A 203 -16.86 10.87 -15.34
C VAL A 203 -17.07 11.98 -14.34
N VAL A 204 -16.35 11.93 -13.22
CA VAL A 204 -16.26 13.07 -12.30
C VAL A 204 -15.38 14.11 -12.94
N ASP A 205 -15.89 15.31 -13.08
CA ASP A 205 -15.21 16.46 -13.68
C ASP A 205 -14.64 17.39 -12.60
N GLU A 206 -15.35 17.52 -11.47
CA GLU A 206 -14.91 18.29 -10.31
C GLU A 206 -15.49 17.69 -9.01
N VAL A 207 -14.75 17.79 -7.92
CA VAL A 207 -15.24 17.52 -6.56
C VAL A 207 -15.66 18.84 -5.93
N LEU A 208 -16.89 18.94 -5.49
CA LEU A 208 -17.50 20.17 -4.98
C LEU A 208 -17.35 20.27 -3.46
N GLY A 209 -17.03 21.46 -2.98
CA GLY A 209 -16.92 21.79 -1.56
C GLY A 209 -15.70 22.65 -1.26
N ASP A 210 -15.77 23.42 -0.18
CA ASP A 210 -14.66 24.28 0.25
C ASP A 210 -13.79 23.60 1.30
N ASN A 211 -14.41 23.12 2.39
CA ASN A 211 -13.72 22.48 3.52
C ASN A 211 -13.95 20.96 3.58
N MET A 212 -15.09 20.52 3.12
CA MET A 212 -15.52 19.13 3.04
C MET A 212 -16.23 18.91 1.70
N VAL A 213 -16.29 17.68 1.23
CA VAL A 213 -17.07 17.32 0.05
C VAL A 213 -18.54 17.60 0.29
N THR A 214 -19.21 18.27 -0.66
CA THR A 214 -20.65 18.52 -0.68
C THR A 214 -21.34 17.93 -1.90
N GLY A 215 -20.56 17.40 -2.84
CA GLY A 215 -21.03 16.79 -4.06
C GLY A 215 -19.91 16.58 -5.07
N VAL A 216 -20.29 16.09 -6.23
CA VAL A 216 -19.42 16.00 -7.40
C VAL A 216 -20.11 16.56 -8.62
N GLN A 217 -19.39 17.25 -9.47
CA GLN A 217 -19.83 17.55 -10.82
C GLN A 217 -19.46 16.38 -11.72
N ILE A 218 -20.43 15.82 -12.41
CA ILE A 218 -20.24 14.75 -13.37
C ILE A 218 -20.47 15.25 -14.78
N ARG A 219 -19.69 14.71 -15.72
CA ARG A 219 -19.84 15.00 -17.16
C ARG A 219 -20.19 13.71 -17.90
N GLY A 220 -21.26 13.78 -18.68
CA GLY A 220 -21.67 12.70 -19.58
C GLY A 220 -20.62 12.48 -20.68
N VAL A 221 -20.08 11.27 -20.79
CA VAL A 221 -19.02 10.94 -21.77
C VAL A 221 -19.48 11.12 -23.21
N ASN A 222 -20.77 10.85 -23.49
CA ASN A 222 -21.35 10.90 -24.84
C ASN A 222 -22.03 12.23 -25.15
N THR A 223 -22.40 13.01 -24.15
CA THR A 223 -23.23 14.24 -24.31
C THR A 223 -22.47 15.50 -23.98
N ASP A 224 -21.32 15.40 -23.24
CA ASP A 224 -20.61 16.51 -22.61
C ASP A 224 -21.47 17.37 -21.66
N GLU A 225 -22.67 16.92 -21.33
CA GLU A 225 -23.53 17.60 -20.38
C GLU A 225 -22.97 17.48 -18.96
N LEU A 226 -22.94 18.61 -18.27
CA LEU A 226 -22.56 18.69 -16.86
C LEU A 226 -23.79 18.61 -15.97
N SER A 227 -23.69 17.85 -14.90
CA SER A 227 -24.70 17.82 -13.85
C SER A 227 -24.04 17.66 -12.47
N GLU A 228 -24.69 18.17 -11.44
CA GLU A 228 -24.22 18.05 -10.07
C GLU A 228 -24.93 16.90 -9.37
N LEU A 229 -24.16 16.12 -8.63
CA LEU A 229 -24.63 15.04 -7.78
C LEU A 229 -24.23 15.37 -6.33
N PRO A 230 -25.21 15.73 -5.48
CA PRO A 230 -24.94 15.94 -4.06
C PRO A 230 -24.40 14.67 -3.40
N ALA A 231 -23.34 14.81 -2.60
CA ALA A 231 -22.75 13.71 -1.86
C ALA A 231 -21.91 14.24 -0.71
N ASP A 232 -21.84 13.48 0.38
CA ASP A 232 -20.99 13.81 1.54
C ASP A 232 -19.57 13.24 1.43
N GLY A 233 -19.33 12.35 0.46
CA GLY A 233 -18.03 11.75 0.24
C GLY A 233 -17.87 11.12 -1.15
N LEU A 234 -16.61 11.09 -1.58
CA LEU A 234 -16.18 10.49 -2.84
C LEU A 234 -15.12 9.43 -2.57
N PHE A 235 -15.38 8.20 -3.01
CA PHE A 235 -14.44 7.09 -2.95
C PHE A 235 -13.92 6.78 -4.35
N VAL A 236 -12.60 6.87 -4.54
CA VAL A 236 -11.95 6.66 -5.84
C VAL A 236 -11.39 5.25 -5.90
N ALA A 237 -12.13 4.34 -6.53
CA ALA A 237 -11.87 2.90 -6.62
C ALA A 237 -11.48 2.48 -8.05
N ILE A 238 -10.47 3.15 -8.64
CA ILE A 238 -10.01 2.91 -10.02
C ILE A 238 -8.71 2.09 -10.10
N GLY A 239 -8.26 1.54 -8.99
CA GLY A 239 -7.10 0.67 -8.86
C GLY A 239 -5.90 1.34 -8.20
N HIS A 240 -4.80 0.58 -8.15
CA HIS A 240 -3.53 1.00 -7.57
C HIS A 240 -2.40 0.71 -8.54
N ASP A 241 -1.31 1.44 -8.39
CA ASP A 241 -0.06 1.22 -9.10
C ASP A 241 1.03 0.87 -8.08
N PRO A 242 1.60 -0.35 -8.11
CA PRO A 242 2.71 -0.70 -7.23
C PRO A 242 3.97 0.07 -7.63
N ASN A 243 4.77 0.46 -6.63
CA ASN A 243 6.00 1.22 -6.85
C ASN A 243 7.16 0.28 -7.22
N THR A 244 7.11 -0.32 -8.39
CA THR A 244 8.01 -1.40 -8.85
C THR A 244 8.91 -1.01 -10.02
N GLN A 245 8.82 0.21 -10.53
CA GLN A 245 9.55 0.66 -11.73
C GLN A 245 11.08 0.47 -11.62
N LEU A 246 11.64 0.63 -10.43
CA LEU A 246 13.07 0.42 -10.16
C LEU A 246 13.53 -1.03 -10.36
N PHE A 247 12.61 -1.99 -10.29
CA PHE A 247 12.91 -3.43 -10.25
C PHE A 247 12.57 -4.13 -11.56
N VAL A 248 12.07 -3.40 -12.58
CA VAL A 248 11.74 -3.96 -13.89
C VAL A 248 12.96 -4.64 -14.51
N GLY A 249 12.77 -5.90 -14.93
CA GLY A 249 13.82 -6.72 -15.53
C GLY A 249 14.80 -7.35 -14.54
N GLN A 250 14.61 -7.14 -13.23
CA GLN A 250 15.40 -7.76 -12.18
C GLN A 250 14.57 -8.64 -11.25
N LEU A 251 13.37 -8.18 -10.89
CA LEU A 251 12.43 -8.95 -10.07
C LEU A 251 11.22 -9.36 -10.90
N ASP A 252 10.69 -10.55 -10.61
CA ASP A 252 9.49 -11.06 -11.26
C ASP A 252 8.24 -10.30 -10.77
N MET A 253 7.33 -10.02 -11.70
CA MET A 253 6.11 -9.26 -11.46
C MET A 253 4.91 -9.96 -12.08
N ASP A 254 3.74 -9.73 -11.51
CA ASP A 254 2.48 -10.13 -12.13
C ASP A 254 2.07 -9.17 -13.28
N GLU A 255 0.95 -9.48 -13.93
CA GLU A 255 0.40 -8.67 -15.02
C GLU A 255 -0.02 -7.24 -14.58
N GLN A 256 -0.18 -7.00 -13.28
CA GLN A 256 -0.53 -5.71 -12.70
C GLN A 256 0.70 -4.94 -12.21
N GLY A 257 1.88 -5.56 -12.27
CA GLY A 257 3.16 -4.98 -11.88
C GLY A 257 3.53 -5.18 -10.40
N TYR A 258 2.76 -5.97 -9.63
CA TYR A 258 3.12 -6.33 -8.26
C TYR A 258 4.27 -7.35 -8.25
N LEU A 259 5.19 -7.23 -7.28
CA LEU A 259 6.27 -8.18 -7.12
C LEU A 259 5.72 -9.55 -6.72
N LEU A 260 6.25 -10.59 -7.36
CA LEU A 260 5.94 -11.98 -7.01
C LEU A 260 6.87 -12.45 -5.89
N VAL A 261 6.28 -13.05 -4.85
CA VAL A 261 7.01 -13.65 -3.73
C VAL A 261 6.62 -15.12 -3.57
N HIS A 262 7.55 -15.90 -3.01
CA HIS A 262 7.37 -17.31 -2.67
C HIS A 262 7.97 -17.58 -1.28
N ASP A 263 7.63 -18.71 -0.67
CA ASP A 263 8.17 -19.14 0.62
C ASP A 263 8.15 -18.04 1.71
N GLY A 264 7.09 -17.26 1.75
CA GLY A 264 6.93 -16.10 2.62
C GLY A 264 7.16 -14.80 1.90
N THR A 265 8.39 -14.25 1.93
CA THR A 265 8.71 -12.93 1.36
C THR A 265 9.85 -12.95 0.34
N ALA A 266 10.36 -14.13 -0.03
CA ALA A 266 11.45 -14.29 -0.98
C ALA A 266 11.01 -13.94 -2.40
N THR A 267 11.87 -13.23 -3.15
CA THR A 267 11.67 -12.96 -4.57
C THR A 267 12.40 -14.01 -5.43
N ASN A 268 12.34 -13.87 -6.76
CA ASN A 268 13.13 -14.68 -7.69
C ASN A 268 14.65 -14.48 -7.57
N VAL A 269 15.10 -13.41 -6.87
CA VAL A 269 16.53 -13.16 -6.61
C VAL A 269 16.84 -13.51 -5.15
N GLU A 270 17.65 -14.55 -4.96
CA GLU A 270 18.05 -15.02 -3.64
C GLU A 270 18.74 -13.92 -2.81
N GLY A 271 18.25 -13.63 -1.61
CA GLY A 271 18.70 -12.53 -0.74
C GLY A 271 17.97 -11.21 -0.98
N VAL A 272 17.01 -11.18 -1.91
CA VAL A 272 16.07 -10.07 -2.08
C VAL A 272 14.68 -10.51 -1.65
N PHE A 273 14.10 -9.76 -0.72
CA PHE A 273 12.78 -10.00 -0.13
C PHE A 273 11.85 -8.83 -0.46
N ALA A 274 10.54 -9.05 -0.43
CA ALA A 274 9.57 -7.99 -0.66
C ALA A 274 8.39 -8.08 0.32
N ALA A 275 7.85 -6.93 0.74
CA ALA A 275 6.81 -6.86 1.77
C ALA A 275 5.92 -5.62 1.63
N GLY A 276 4.67 -5.75 2.07
CA GLY A 276 3.67 -4.70 2.06
C GLY A 276 2.97 -4.57 0.71
N ASP A 277 2.41 -3.39 0.44
CA ASP A 277 1.53 -3.18 -0.71
C ASP A 277 2.21 -3.35 -2.07
N VAL A 278 3.54 -3.43 -2.12
CA VAL A 278 4.28 -3.74 -3.35
C VAL A 278 4.07 -5.18 -3.82
N VAL A 279 3.60 -6.06 -2.93
CA VAL A 279 3.24 -7.48 -3.20
C VAL A 279 1.77 -7.77 -2.86
N ASP A 280 1.14 -6.99 -1.97
CA ASP A 280 -0.25 -7.19 -1.53
C ASP A 280 -1.23 -6.40 -2.41
N HIS A 281 -1.79 -7.06 -3.42
CA HIS A 281 -2.85 -6.49 -4.25
C HIS A 281 -4.27 -6.65 -3.64
N THR A 282 -4.39 -7.30 -2.47
CA THR A 282 -5.68 -7.70 -1.87
C THR A 282 -6.08 -6.81 -0.70
N TYR A 283 -5.27 -6.75 0.34
CA TYR A 283 -5.65 -6.12 1.62
C TYR A 283 -5.27 -4.65 1.68
N ARG A 284 -4.02 -4.32 1.35
CA ARG A 284 -3.46 -2.95 1.38
C ARG A 284 -3.81 -2.21 2.68
N GLN A 285 -3.50 -2.84 3.82
CA GLN A 285 -3.73 -2.30 5.13
C GLN A 285 -2.40 -2.06 5.87
N ALA A 286 -2.34 -1.01 6.70
CA ALA A 286 -1.15 -0.70 7.49
C ALA A 286 -0.71 -1.90 8.35
N ILE A 287 -1.65 -2.62 8.94
CA ILE A 287 -1.37 -3.78 9.79
C ILE A 287 -0.85 -4.99 9.00
N THR A 288 -1.40 -5.26 7.81
CA THR A 288 -0.88 -6.35 6.95
C THR A 288 0.50 -6.00 6.43
N ALA A 289 0.71 -4.76 6.00
CA ALA A 289 2.02 -4.28 5.56
C ALA A 289 3.07 -4.38 6.68
N ALA A 290 2.74 -3.97 7.91
CA ALA A 290 3.62 -4.12 9.07
C ALA A 290 3.91 -5.61 9.37
N GLY A 291 2.89 -6.47 9.33
CA GLY A 291 3.06 -7.92 9.49
C GLY A 291 4.00 -8.52 8.45
N MET A 292 3.82 -8.17 7.18
CA MET A 292 4.71 -8.61 6.10
C MET A 292 6.14 -8.06 6.25
N GLY A 293 6.31 -6.82 6.73
CA GLY A 293 7.61 -6.25 7.04
C GLY A 293 8.36 -7.05 8.11
N SER A 294 7.66 -7.51 9.16
CA SER A 294 8.26 -8.39 10.17
C SER A 294 8.67 -9.75 9.60
N MET A 295 7.84 -10.31 8.70
CA MET A 295 8.17 -11.57 8.00
C MET A 295 9.43 -11.41 7.15
N ALA A 296 9.53 -10.35 6.35
CA ALA A 296 10.68 -10.11 5.48
C ALA A 296 11.98 -9.93 6.28
N ALA A 297 11.93 -9.25 7.43
CA ALA A 297 13.09 -9.11 8.30
C ALA A 297 13.54 -10.45 8.88
N LEU A 298 12.61 -11.30 9.32
CA LEU A 298 12.91 -12.64 9.84
C LEU A 298 13.44 -13.57 8.74
N ASP A 299 12.89 -13.48 7.53
CA ASP A 299 13.37 -14.28 6.39
C ASP A 299 14.78 -13.84 5.97
N ALA A 300 15.06 -12.54 5.94
CA ALA A 300 16.38 -11.99 5.65
C ALA A 300 17.41 -12.39 6.72
N GLU A 301 17.07 -12.30 8.00
CA GLU A 301 17.93 -12.70 9.11
C GLU A 301 18.29 -14.21 9.03
N ARG A 302 17.30 -15.09 8.84
CA ARG A 302 17.53 -16.51 8.68
C ARG A 302 18.43 -16.83 7.48
N TRP A 303 18.19 -16.15 6.38
CA TRP A 303 18.97 -16.33 5.16
C TRP A 303 20.43 -15.89 5.35
N LEU A 304 20.68 -14.72 5.98
CA LEU A 304 22.03 -14.22 6.29
C LEU A 304 22.76 -15.18 7.23
N THR A 305 22.11 -15.61 8.32
CA THR A 305 22.68 -16.54 9.30
C THR A 305 23.06 -17.89 8.69
N ALA A 306 22.22 -18.43 7.79
CA ALA A 306 22.53 -19.70 7.11
C ALA A 306 23.77 -19.60 6.22
N ARG A 307 24.03 -18.43 5.60
CA ARG A 307 25.23 -18.20 4.79
C ARG A 307 26.52 -18.10 5.61
N GLU A 308 26.46 -17.63 6.83
CA GLU A 308 27.62 -17.59 7.74
C GLU A 308 28.02 -18.94 8.31
N GLY A 309 27.31 -19.99 7.94
CA GLY A 309 27.61 -21.37 8.35
C GLY A 309 27.14 -21.71 9.77
N HIS A 310 26.25 -20.90 10.34
CA HIS A 310 25.59 -21.22 11.59
C HIS A 310 24.40 -22.17 11.33
N PRO A 311 24.30 -23.33 12.01
CA PRO A 311 23.23 -24.29 11.77
C PRO A 311 21.90 -23.74 12.32
N TYR A 312 21.16 -22.97 11.51
CA TYR A 312 19.77 -22.59 11.80
C TYR A 312 18.77 -23.69 11.46
N ASP A 313 19.22 -24.80 10.86
CA ASP A 313 18.41 -25.93 10.39
C ASP A 313 17.56 -26.65 11.46
N ALA A 314 17.79 -26.36 12.73
CA ALA A 314 17.06 -27.05 13.81
C ALA A 314 15.62 -26.53 14.05
N LEU A 315 15.24 -25.35 13.53
CA LEU A 315 13.93 -24.73 13.78
C LEU A 315 13.00 -24.71 12.54
N THR A 316 13.54 -25.00 11.36
CA THR A 316 12.79 -24.95 10.08
C THR A 316 12.54 -26.33 9.47
N ALA A 317 13.02 -27.41 10.08
CA ALA A 317 12.64 -28.75 9.64
C ALA A 317 11.11 -28.90 9.72
N PRO A 318 10.44 -29.39 8.65
CA PRO A 318 9.02 -29.71 8.72
C PRO A 318 8.77 -30.59 9.95
N ARG A 319 7.89 -30.14 10.84
CA ARG A 319 7.45 -31.00 11.95
C ARG A 319 6.75 -32.19 11.31
N ASP A 320 7.27 -33.39 11.53
CA ASP A 320 6.57 -34.60 11.16
C ASP A 320 5.13 -34.52 11.68
N PRO A 321 4.12 -34.88 10.87
CA PRO A 321 2.75 -34.94 11.36
C PRO A 321 2.71 -35.85 12.61
N ALA A 322 2.09 -35.34 13.67
CA ALA A 322 1.92 -36.13 14.89
C ALA A 322 1.31 -37.50 14.55
N PRO A 323 1.82 -38.60 15.12
CA PRO A 323 1.24 -39.91 14.89
C PRO A 323 -0.23 -39.91 15.32
N ALA A 324 -1.09 -40.50 14.46
CA ALA A 324 -2.54 -40.59 14.58
C ALA A 324 -2.97 -41.39 15.84
#